data_330c411a0bbc27881dfe7124ea96ac4c
#
_entry.id   330c411a0bbc27881dfe7124ea96ac4c
#
_cell.length_a   1.000
_cell.length_b   1.000
_cell.length_c   1.000
_cell.angle_alpha   90.00
_cell.angle_beta   90.00
_cell.angle_gamma   90.00
#
_symmetry.space_group_name_H-M   'P 1'
#
loop_
_entity.id
_entity.type
_entity.pdbx_description
1 polymer ?
#
loop_
_entity_poly.entity_id
_entity_poly.type
_entity_poly.pdbx_seq_one_letter_code
_entity_poly.pdbx_strand_id
1 'polypeptide(L)'
;MARADDRLRRLLDDELGDCREADVEARLDDLRELDAATGDERVAERVRVLSALASDTRYRIVQLLAAADGDRCVCELSPLLDVSDSAISHALSELTDAELVARRKDGKWRYYRTTDRAE
;
A
#
# COMPACT_ATOMS: atom_id res chain seq x y z
N MET A 1 -22.45 -17.79 0.90
CA MET A 1 -22.85 -17.26 2.18
C MET A 1 -23.24 -18.33 3.19
N ALA A 2 -24.21 -19.22 2.87
CA ALA A 2 -24.56 -20.32 3.77
C ALA A 2 -23.37 -21.18 4.18
N ARG A 3 -22.42 -21.41 3.26
CA ARG A 3 -21.23 -22.21 3.54
C ARG A 3 -20.31 -21.58 4.58
N ALA A 4 -20.18 -20.25 4.56
CA ALA A 4 -19.35 -19.53 5.53
C ALA A 4 -19.97 -19.62 6.92
N ASP A 5 -21.28 -19.43 7.01
CA ASP A 5 -22.00 -19.55 8.27
C ASP A 5 -21.96 -20.99 8.79
N ASP A 6 -22.03 -21.99 7.94
CA ASP A 6 -21.94 -23.40 8.31
C ASP A 6 -20.58 -23.72 8.90
N ARG A 7 -19.52 -23.19 8.35
CA ARG A 7 -18.16 -23.37 8.87
C ARG A 7 -18.01 -22.73 10.24
N LEU A 8 -18.54 -21.54 10.40
CA LEU A 8 -18.50 -20.83 11.67
C LEU A 8 -19.25 -21.62 12.73
N ARG A 9 -20.43 -22.17 12.39
CA ARG A 9 -21.21 -22.99 13.30
C ARG A 9 -20.44 -24.22 13.75
N ARG A 10 -19.74 -24.90 12.87
CA ARG A 10 -18.92 -26.07 13.21
C ARG A 10 -17.79 -25.69 14.16
N LEU A 11 -17.13 -24.58 13.89
CA LEU A 11 -16.07 -24.10 14.76
C LEU A 11 -16.60 -23.81 16.17
N LEU A 12 -17.75 -23.13 16.25
CA LEU A 12 -18.36 -22.80 17.53
C LEU A 12 -18.87 -24.04 18.27
N ASP A 13 -19.36 -25.04 17.53
CA ASP A 13 -19.73 -26.31 18.14
C ASP A 13 -18.54 -26.99 18.79
N ASP A 14 -17.37 -26.96 18.14
CA ASP A 14 -16.15 -27.54 18.69
C ASP A 14 -15.65 -26.76 19.90
N GLU A 15 -15.73 -25.45 19.86
CA GLU A 15 -15.25 -24.58 20.95
C GLU A 15 -16.17 -24.62 22.18
N LEU A 16 -17.49 -24.55 21.96
CA LEU A 16 -18.48 -24.38 23.00
C LEU A 16 -19.16 -25.70 23.42
N GLY A 17 -19.02 -26.73 22.62
CA GLY A 17 -19.64 -28.03 22.83
C GLY A 17 -21.10 -28.10 22.41
N ASP A 18 -21.86 -27.03 22.61
CA ASP A 18 -23.28 -26.94 22.25
C ASP A 18 -23.58 -25.54 21.75
N CYS A 19 -23.42 -25.35 20.46
CA CYS A 19 -23.60 -24.04 19.83
C CYS A 19 -25.07 -23.75 19.60
N ARG A 20 -25.52 -22.61 20.10
CA ARG A 20 -26.88 -22.11 19.90
C ARG A 20 -26.87 -20.99 18.88
N GLU A 21 -28.03 -20.69 18.31
CA GLU A 21 -28.18 -19.60 17.36
C GLU A 21 -27.71 -18.26 17.95
N ALA A 22 -27.99 -18.02 19.23
CA ALA A 22 -27.53 -16.82 19.92
C ALA A 22 -26.00 -16.72 19.97
N ASP A 23 -25.30 -17.84 20.08
CA ASP A 23 -23.83 -17.87 20.08
C ASP A 23 -23.27 -17.49 18.72
N VAL A 24 -23.90 -17.95 17.64
CA VAL A 24 -23.53 -17.61 16.27
C VAL A 24 -23.71 -16.11 16.04
N GLU A 25 -24.83 -15.55 16.45
CA GLU A 25 -25.11 -14.13 16.28
C GLU A 25 -24.14 -13.24 17.06
N ALA A 26 -23.82 -13.64 18.29
CA ALA A 26 -22.86 -12.92 19.11
C ALA A 26 -21.48 -12.89 18.45
N ARG A 27 -21.05 -14.03 17.90
CA ARG A 27 -19.76 -14.09 17.21
C ARG A 27 -19.78 -13.26 15.93
N LEU A 28 -20.89 -13.29 15.16
CA LEU A 28 -21.02 -12.48 13.97
C LEU A 28 -20.99 -10.98 14.28
N ASP A 29 -21.57 -10.56 15.41
CA ASP A 29 -21.51 -9.17 15.85
C ASP A 29 -20.06 -8.74 16.15
N ASP A 30 -19.32 -9.60 16.83
CA ASP A 30 -17.91 -9.37 17.10
C ASP A 30 -17.11 -9.23 15.80
N LEU A 31 -17.41 -10.09 14.82
CA LEU A 31 -16.73 -10.06 13.52
C LEU A 31 -17.07 -8.80 12.73
N ARG A 32 -18.31 -8.32 12.84
CA ARG A 32 -18.72 -7.06 12.20
C ARG A 32 -17.99 -5.87 12.80
N GLU A 33 -17.78 -5.87 14.11
CA GLU A 33 -16.99 -4.84 14.78
C GLU A 33 -15.54 -4.87 14.30
N LEU A 34 -14.97 -6.05 14.14
CA LEU A 34 -13.62 -6.24 13.61
C LEU A 34 -13.52 -5.69 12.19
N ASP A 35 -14.48 -6.02 11.34
CA ASP A 35 -14.55 -5.55 9.96
C ASP A 35 -14.65 -4.01 9.91
N ALA A 36 -15.52 -3.43 10.74
CA ALA A 36 -15.68 -1.99 10.80
C ALA A 36 -14.41 -1.28 11.29
N ALA A 37 -13.68 -1.90 12.23
CA ALA A 37 -12.46 -1.34 12.78
C ALA A 37 -11.32 -1.29 11.76
N THR A 38 -11.30 -2.21 10.80
CA THR A 38 -10.25 -2.26 9.79
C THR A 38 -10.49 -1.34 8.58
N GLY A 39 -11.76 -1.01 8.30
CA GLY A 39 -12.14 -0.02 7.27
C GLY A 39 -11.81 -0.42 5.84
N ASP A 40 -12.82 -0.75 5.08
CA ASP A 40 -12.68 -1.16 3.68
C ASP A 40 -12.31 -0.02 2.73
N GLU A 41 -12.64 1.21 3.11
CA GLU A 41 -12.54 2.37 2.22
C GLU A 41 -11.12 2.63 1.73
N ARG A 42 -10.12 2.25 2.50
CA ARG A 42 -8.72 2.54 2.20
C ARG A 42 -7.96 1.36 1.60
N VAL A 43 -8.61 0.22 1.44
CA VAL A 43 -7.93 -0.98 0.93
C VAL A 43 -7.37 -0.76 -0.47
N ALA A 44 -8.20 -0.28 -1.39
CA ALA A 44 -7.78 -0.04 -2.77
C ALA A 44 -6.65 0.99 -2.84
N GLU A 45 -6.73 2.05 -2.06
CA GLU A 45 -5.71 3.09 -1.99
C GLU A 45 -4.39 2.54 -1.46
N ARG A 46 -4.43 1.75 -0.40
CA ARG A 46 -3.23 1.15 0.20
C ARG A 46 -2.60 0.11 -0.72
N VAL A 47 -3.41 -0.69 -1.40
CA VAL A 47 -2.92 -1.66 -2.38
C VAL A 47 -2.23 -0.94 -3.53
N ARG A 48 -2.76 0.18 -3.96
CA ARG A 48 -2.16 1.00 -5.01
C ARG A 48 -0.77 1.51 -4.61
N VAL A 49 -0.63 1.97 -3.37
CA VAL A 49 0.66 2.42 -2.82
C VAL A 49 1.65 1.24 -2.75
N LEU A 50 1.21 0.12 -2.20
CA LEU A 50 2.06 -1.06 -2.08
C LEU A 50 2.48 -1.60 -3.45
N SER A 51 1.57 -1.58 -4.42
CA SER A 51 1.88 -2.00 -5.79
C SER A 51 2.90 -1.08 -6.44
N ALA A 52 2.82 0.22 -6.19
CA ALA A 52 3.78 1.18 -6.71
C ALA A 52 5.18 0.94 -6.13
N LEU A 53 5.27 0.42 -4.91
CA LEU A 53 6.54 0.11 -4.25
C LEU A 53 7.04 -1.30 -4.53
N ALA A 54 6.24 -2.14 -5.18
CA ALA A 54 6.58 -3.54 -5.44
C ALA A 54 7.49 -3.71 -6.65
N SER A 55 8.60 -3.00 -6.65
CA SER A 55 9.63 -3.04 -7.69
C SER A 55 10.93 -2.60 -7.05
N ASP A 56 12.00 -3.31 -7.34
CA ASP A 56 13.33 -2.96 -6.80
C ASP A 56 13.70 -1.53 -7.16
N THR A 57 13.50 -1.16 -8.41
CA THR A 57 13.85 0.18 -8.89
C THR A 57 13.01 1.26 -8.21
N ARG A 58 11.70 1.09 -8.18
CA ARG A 58 10.80 2.08 -7.58
C ARG A 58 11.05 2.21 -6.08
N TYR A 59 11.20 1.10 -5.39
CA TYR A 59 11.46 1.10 -3.95
C TYR A 59 12.78 1.82 -3.65
N ARG A 60 13.82 1.51 -4.42
CA ARG A 60 15.14 2.12 -4.23
C ARG A 60 15.09 3.63 -4.47
N ILE A 61 14.35 4.08 -5.48
CA ILE A 61 14.17 5.50 -5.74
C ILE A 61 13.54 6.20 -4.54
N VAL A 62 12.49 5.64 -3.99
CA VAL A 62 11.82 6.21 -2.82
C VAL A 62 12.77 6.27 -1.62
N GLN A 63 13.57 5.24 -1.38
CA GLN A 63 14.56 5.25 -0.31
C GLN A 63 15.56 6.40 -0.49
N LEU A 64 16.06 6.56 -1.69
CA LEU A 64 17.04 7.60 -2.00
C LEU A 64 16.45 8.99 -1.83
N LEU A 65 15.25 9.21 -2.33
CA LEU A 65 14.58 10.51 -2.22
C LEU A 65 14.19 10.82 -0.78
N ALA A 66 13.78 9.81 -0.02
CA ALA A 66 13.43 10.01 1.38
C ALA A 66 14.66 10.38 2.24
N ALA A 67 15.82 9.86 1.88
CA ALA A 67 17.07 10.16 2.58
C ALA A 67 17.71 11.49 2.13
N ALA A 68 17.28 12.04 1.00
CA ALA A 68 17.87 13.24 0.44
C ALA A 68 17.43 14.49 1.21
N ASP A 69 18.35 15.46 1.29
CA ASP A 69 18.12 16.75 1.95
C ASP A 69 17.41 17.76 1.04
N GLY A 70 16.82 17.33 -0.03
CA GLY A 70 16.12 18.20 -0.97
C GLY A 70 15.75 17.45 -2.21
N ASP A 71 15.22 18.17 -3.16
CA ASP A 71 14.79 17.59 -4.42
C ASP A 71 16.00 17.08 -5.21
N ARG A 72 15.78 16.01 -5.99
CA ARG A 72 16.81 15.42 -6.85
C ARG A 72 16.27 15.24 -8.27
N CYS A 73 17.14 15.37 -9.25
CA CYS A 73 16.78 15.12 -10.63
C CYS A 73 17.23 13.70 -11.06
N VAL A 74 16.76 13.25 -12.23
CA VAL A 74 17.12 11.93 -12.79
C VAL A 74 18.63 11.80 -12.91
N CYS A 75 19.32 12.89 -13.30
CA CYS A 75 20.78 12.88 -13.47
C CYS A 75 21.52 12.59 -12.17
N GLU A 76 20.92 12.88 -11.02
CA GLU A 76 21.52 12.58 -9.73
C GLU A 76 21.21 11.15 -9.27
N LEU A 77 20.09 10.59 -9.70
CA LEU A 77 19.69 9.22 -9.37
C LEU A 77 20.40 8.19 -10.25
N SER A 78 20.64 8.55 -11.50
CA SER A 78 21.20 7.65 -12.48
C SER A 78 22.51 6.97 -12.05
N PRO A 79 23.48 7.69 -11.46
CA PRO A 79 24.72 7.05 -11.00
C PRO A 79 24.53 6.02 -9.89
N LEU A 80 23.41 6.10 -9.18
CA LEU A 80 23.14 5.23 -8.02
C LEU A 80 22.32 4.00 -8.36
N LEU A 81 21.72 3.98 -9.55
CA LEU A 81 20.83 2.92 -9.98
C LEU A 81 21.43 2.22 -11.20
N ASP A 82 21.28 0.91 -11.22
CA ASP A 82 21.82 0.07 -12.30
C ASP A 82 20.75 -0.19 -13.37
N VAL A 83 20.13 0.90 -13.82
CA VAL A 83 19.10 0.85 -14.87
C VAL A 83 19.24 2.09 -15.76
N SER A 84 18.59 2.07 -16.93
CA SER A 84 18.65 3.19 -17.86
C SER A 84 17.92 4.42 -17.32
N ASP A 85 18.27 5.59 -17.85
CA ASP A 85 17.58 6.83 -17.52
C ASP A 85 16.10 6.76 -17.90
N SER A 86 15.79 6.07 -18.99
CA SER A 86 14.41 5.85 -19.41
C SER A 86 13.64 5.03 -18.37
N ALA A 87 14.27 3.99 -17.82
CA ALA A 87 13.65 3.18 -16.77
C ALA A 87 13.43 4.00 -15.50
N ILE A 88 14.37 4.86 -15.13
CA ILE A 88 14.23 5.75 -13.97
C ILE A 88 13.08 6.73 -14.19
N SER A 89 13.00 7.35 -15.35
CA SER A 89 11.93 8.30 -15.69
C SER A 89 10.56 7.63 -15.65
N HIS A 90 10.47 6.40 -16.16
CA HIS A 90 9.24 5.62 -16.14
C HIS A 90 8.82 5.28 -14.70
N ALA A 91 9.78 4.84 -13.89
CA ALA A 91 9.55 4.54 -12.48
C ALA A 91 9.07 5.77 -11.71
N LEU A 92 9.69 6.92 -11.94
CA LEU A 92 9.29 8.18 -11.31
C LEU A 92 7.88 8.60 -11.74
N SER A 93 7.51 8.36 -12.98
CA SER A 93 6.16 8.63 -13.47
C SER A 93 5.13 7.77 -12.73
N GLU A 94 5.41 6.49 -12.54
CA GLU A 94 4.52 5.60 -11.79
C GLU A 94 4.40 6.00 -10.32
N LEU A 95 5.51 6.39 -9.70
CA LEU A 95 5.51 6.86 -8.31
C LEU A 95 4.77 8.18 -8.15
N THR A 96 4.87 9.07 -9.13
CA THR A 96 4.13 10.33 -9.15
C THR A 96 2.64 10.07 -9.28
N ASP A 97 2.24 9.15 -10.14
CA ASP A 97 0.83 8.76 -10.31
C ASP A 97 0.24 8.16 -9.03
N ALA A 98 1.05 7.47 -8.25
CA ALA A 98 0.64 6.93 -6.95
C ALA A 98 0.72 7.96 -5.82
N GLU A 99 1.13 9.19 -6.12
CA GLU A 99 1.26 10.29 -5.17
C GLU A 99 2.32 10.04 -4.08
N LEU A 100 3.26 9.16 -4.34
CA LEU A 100 4.38 8.89 -3.43
C LEU A 100 5.54 9.85 -3.65
N VAL A 101 5.62 10.41 -4.83
CA VAL A 101 6.67 11.34 -5.26
C VAL A 101 6.01 12.55 -5.89
N ALA A 102 6.57 13.72 -5.62
CA ALA A 102 6.14 14.98 -6.24
C ALA A 102 7.23 15.49 -7.17
N ARG A 103 6.81 16.05 -8.29
CA ARG A 103 7.70 16.58 -9.30
C ARG A 103 7.63 18.10 -9.33
N ARG A 104 8.79 18.73 -9.46
CA ARG A 104 8.90 20.18 -9.64
C ARG A 104 9.73 20.44 -10.89
N LYS A 105 9.28 21.36 -11.72
CA LYS A 105 10.00 21.75 -12.93
C LYS A 105 10.69 23.09 -12.70
N ASP A 106 11.97 23.16 -13.07
CA ASP A 106 12.75 24.39 -13.00
C ASP A 106 13.56 24.52 -14.30
N GLY A 107 13.03 25.32 -15.24
CA GLY A 107 13.57 25.43 -16.57
C GLY A 107 13.46 24.10 -17.32
N LYS A 108 14.57 23.57 -17.78
CA LYS A 108 14.61 22.27 -18.47
C LYS A 108 14.82 21.10 -17.52
N TRP A 109 15.02 21.37 -16.24
CA TRP A 109 15.29 20.34 -15.24
C TRP A 109 14.01 19.98 -14.49
N ARG A 110 13.87 18.69 -14.16
CA ARG A 110 12.77 18.17 -13.33
C ARG A 110 13.34 17.59 -12.06
N TYR A 111 12.81 18.03 -10.96
CA TYR A 111 13.24 17.62 -9.62
C TYR A 111 12.13 16.82 -8.95
N TYR A 112 12.52 15.84 -8.15
CA TYR A 112 11.62 14.92 -7.49
C TYR A 112 11.91 14.86 -6.00
N ARG A 113 10.86 14.66 -5.22
CA ARG A 113 10.95 14.49 -3.77
C ARG A 113 9.84 13.55 -3.34
N THR A 114 10.01 12.94 -2.14
CA THR A 114 8.93 12.15 -1.55
C THR A 114 7.83 13.06 -1.03
N THR A 115 6.62 12.52 -0.99
CA THR A 115 5.47 13.19 -0.40
C THR A 115 5.26 12.67 1.02
N ASP A 116 4.34 13.28 1.77
CA ASP A 116 3.95 12.81 3.10
C ASP A 116 3.41 11.39 3.07
N ARG A 117 2.79 10.99 1.96
CA ARG A 117 2.27 9.63 1.78
C ARG A 117 3.38 8.57 1.82
N ALA A 118 4.58 8.92 1.32
CA ALA A 118 5.73 8.01 1.27
C ALA A 118 6.50 7.96 2.60
N GLU A 119 6.25 8.91 3.45
CA GLU A 119 6.87 8.98 4.77
C GLU A 119 5.99 8.28 5.81
#